data_a243f384432d1e9efa48ace56b9515a0
#
_entry.id   a243f384432d1e9efa48ace56b9515a0
#
_cell.length_a   1.000
_cell.length_b   1.000
_cell.length_c   1.000
_cell.angle_alpha   90.00
_cell.angle_beta   90.00
_cell.angle_gamma   90.00
#
_symmetry.space_group_name_H-M   'P 1'
#
loop_
_entity.id
_entity.type
_entity.pdbx_description
1 polymer ?
#
loop_
_entity_poly.entity_id
_entity_poly.type
_entity_poly.pdbx_seq_one_letter_code
_entity_poly.pdbx_strand_id
1 'polypeptide(L)'
;MKITLFTQWECKTCIALKEKLKEENLTYKTIEVLEYTEMWEGIRKQQLQLDPKSIMYTPTLLVENKGTGVYIAAGRDFDTVEEALEKVKEYL
;
A
#
# COMPACT_ATOMS: atom_id res chain seq x y z
N MET A 1 0.74 -5.15 -14.61
CA MET A 1 0.38 -4.77 -13.23
C MET A 1 1.30 -3.65 -12.74
N LYS A 2 0.74 -2.67 -12.07
CA LYS A 2 1.47 -1.52 -11.54
C LYS A 2 1.30 -1.48 -10.03
N ILE A 3 2.41 -1.36 -9.30
CA ILE A 3 2.40 -1.29 -7.84
C ILE A 3 2.94 0.05 -7.39
N THR A 4 2.17 0.76 -6.55
CA THR A 4 2.60 1.99 -5.90
C THR A 4 2.61 1.74 -4.40
N LEU A 5 3.74 1.98 -3.76
CA LEU A 5 3.88 1.82 -2.31
C LEU A 5 3.86 3.19 -1.64
N PHE A 6 2.84 3.42 -0.83
CA PHE A 6 2.76 4.60 0.02
C PHE A 6 3.53 4.30 1.30
N THR A 7 4.60 5.03 1.51
CA THR A 7 5.56 4.78 2.59
C THR A 7 5.72 6.02 3.45
N GLN A 8 6.31 5.84 4.63
CA GLN A 8 6.59 6.93 5.56
C GLN A 8 8.02 6.78 6.05
N TRP A 9 8.72 7.90 6.25
CA TRP A 9 10.09 7.89 6.77
C TRP A 9 10.12 7.15 8.11
N GLU A 10 11.23 6.45 8.34
CA GLU A 10 11.48 5.68 9.57
C GLU A 10 10.47 4.54 9.82
N CYS A 11 9.75 4.13 8.80
CA CYS A 11 8.80 3.03 8.89
C CYS A 11 9.52 1.70 8.62
N LYS A 12 9.73 0.92 9.67
CA LYS A 12 10.43 -0.38 9.57
C LYS A 12 9.68 -1.36 8.68
N THR A 13 8.36 -1.39 8.81
CA THR A 13 7.51 -2.26 7.98
C THR A 13 7.57 -1.87 6.51
N CYS A 14 7.64 -0.56 6.23
CA CYS A 14 7.78 -0.06 4.86
C CYS A 14 9.09 -0.54 4.23
N ILE A 15 10.18 -0.47 4.99
CA ILE A 15 11.50 -0.91 4.53
C ILE A 15 11.48 -2.42 4.26
N ALA A 16 10.92 -3.20 5.18
CA ALA A 16 10.81 -4.65 5.03
C ALA A 16 9.97 -5.03 3.81
N LEU A 17 8.88 -4.30 3.57
CA LEU A 17 8.02 -4.56 2.42
C LEU A 17 8.73 -4.25 1.10
N LYS A 18 9.52 -3.18 1.04
CA LYS A 18 10.33 -2.87 -0.14
C LYS A 18 11.29 -4.00 -0.46
N GLU A 19 11.94 -4.56 0.55
CA GLU A 19 12.87 -5.68 0.38
C GLU A 19 12.15 -6.92 -0.14
N LYS A 20 10.96 -7.21 0.38
CA LYS A 20 10.17 -8.36 -0.07
C LYS A 20 9.71 -8.22 -1.52
N LEU A 21 9.26 -7.04 -1.90
CA LEU A 21 8.86 -6.78 -3.29
C LEU A 21 10.05 -6.97 -4.24
N LYS A 22 11.22 -6.54 -3.82
CA LYS A 22 12.45 -6.68 -4.58
C LYS A 22 12.86 -8.14 -4.72
N GLU A 23 12.80 -8.91 -3.62
CA GLU A 23 13.12 -10.34 -3.62
C GLU A 23 12.20 -11.12 -4.57
N GLU A 24 10.94 -10.70 -4.69
CA GLU A 24 9.97 -11.35 -5.57
C GLU A 24 10.03 -10.80 -7.00
N ASN A 25 11.02 -9.96 -7.31
CA ASN A 25 11.20 -9.35 -8.63
C ASN A 25 9.99 -8.54 -9.10
N LEU A 26 9.27 -7.93 -8.16
CA LEU A 26 8.13 -7.08 -8.47
C LEU A 26 8.58 -5.63 -8.60
N THR A 27 8.26 -5.01 -9.72
CA THR A 27 8.56 -3.59 -9.97
C THR A 27 7.53 -2.73 -9.25
N TYR A 28 8.00 -1.73 -8.54
CA TYR A 28 7.13 -0.81 -7.80
C TYR A 28 7.72 0.59 -7.77
N LYS A 29 6.87 1.58 -7.51
CA LYS A 29 7.34 2.93 -7.21
C LYS A 29 6.85 3.33 -5.83
N THR A 30 7.51 4.30 -5.21
CA THR A 30 7.19 4.74 -3.86
C THR A 30 6.66 6.16 -3.86
N ILE A 31 5.76 6.43 -2.92
CA ILE A 31 5.29 7.79 -2.62
C ILE A 31 5.46 7.98 -1.12
N GLU A 32 6.27 8.98 -0.75
CA GLU A 32 6.48 9.34 0.65
C GLU A 32 5.29 10.20 1.10
N VAL A 33 4.45 9.66 2.00
CA VAL A 33 3.20 10.33 2.39
C VAL A 33 3.42 11.67 3.07
N LEU A 34 4.57 11.86 3.73
CA LEU A 34 4.89 13.13 4.38
C LEU A 34 5.23 14.24 3.38
N GLU A 35 5.60 13.88 2.16
CA GLU A 35 5.84 14.83 1.07
C GLU A 35 4.58 15.09 0.25
N TYR A 36 3.56 14.23 0.37
CA TYR A 36 2.31 14.29 -0.39
C TYR A 36 1.11 14.19 0.53
N THR A 37 1.11 14.97 1.61
CA THR A 37 0.10 14.88 2.66
C THR A 37 -1.33 15.09 2.16
N GLU A 38 -1.54 16.05 1.27
CA GLU A 38 -2.88 16.32 0.73
C GLU A 38 -3.41 15.13 -0.05
N MET A 39 -2.57 14.54 -0.89
CA MET A 39 -2.94 13.35 -1.67
C MET A 39 -3.27 12.19 -0.72
N TRP A 40 -2.42 11.93 0.25
CA TRP A 40 -2.60 10.84 1.20
C TRP A 40 -3.89 11.00 2.02
N GLU A 41 -4.12 12.18 2.56
CA GLU A 41 -5.33 12.45 3.33
C GLU A 41 -6.59 12.36 2.46
N GLY A 42 -6.49 12.76 1.20
CA GLY A 42 -7.60 12.63 0.25
C GLY A 42 -7.96 11.18 -0.01
N ILE A 43 -6.95 10.32 -0.19
CA ILE A 43 -7.16 8.88 -0.38
C ILE A 43 -7.80 8.25 0.87
N ARG A 44 -7.28 8.56 2.04
CA ARG A 44 -7.81 8.04 3.31
C ARG A 44 -9.26 8.47 3.52
N LYS A 45 -9.56 9.71 3.24
CA LYS A 45 -10.90 10.27 3.38
C LYS A 45 -11.89 9.57 2.44
N GLN A 46 -11.49 9.36 1.20
CA GLN A 46 -12.31 8.66 0.21
C GLN A 46 -12.63 7.24 0.67
N GLN A 47 -11.63 6.53 1.17
CA GLN A 47 -11.82 5.16 1.65
C GLN A 47 -12.75 5.11 2.86
N LEU A 48 -12.67 6.08 3.76
CA LEU A 48 -13.56 6.17 4.92
C LEU A 48 -15.00 6.47 4.51
N GLN A 49 -15.21 7.18 3.41
CA GLN A 49 -16.55 7.44 2.88
C GLN A 49 -17.18 6.17 2.31
N LEU A 50 -16.36 5.30 1.71
CA LEU A 50 -16.83 4.03 1.17
C LEU A 50 -17.12 3.03 2.28
N ASP A 51 -16.30 3.02 3.33
CA ASP A 51 -16.47 2.14 4.49
C ASP A 51 -15.92 2.84 5.74
N PRO A 52 -16.79 3.19 6.72
CA PRO A 52 -16.34 3.89 7.92
C PRO A 52 -15.29 3.15 8.75
N LYS A 53 -15.13 1.85 8.53
CA LYS A 53 -14.14 1.03 9.22
C LYS A 53 -12.81 0.95 8.49
N SER A 54 -12.72 1.58 7.31
CA SER A 54 -11.55 1.51 6.45
C SER A 54 -10.47 2.52 6.87
N ILE A 55 -9.82 2.24 7.99
CA ILE A 55 -8.69 3.07 8.46
C ILE A 55 -7.41 2.50 7.86
N MET A 56 -6.69 3.32 7.10
CA MET A 56 -5.48 2.91 6.41
C MET A 56 -4.25 3.54 7.02
N TYR A 57 -3.22 2.72 7.22
CA TYR A 57 -1.91 3.13 7.73
C TYR A 57 -0.84 2.83 6.69
N THR A 58 0.34 3.41 6.83
CA THR A 58 1.49 3.04 6.02
C THR A 58 2.12 1.78 6.60
N PRO A 59 2.65 0.90 5.76
CA PRO A 59 2.64 0.97 4.30
C PRO A 59 1.28 0.63 3.71
N THR A 60 0.93 1.27 2.60
CA THR A 60 -0.24 0.94 1.82
C THR A 60 0.21 0.72 0.38
N LEU A 61 -0.30 -0.33 -0.25
CA LEU A 61 -0.01 -0.63 -1.65
C LEU A 61 -1.23 -0.30 -2.50
N LEU A 62 -1.00 0.35 -3.62
CA LEU A 62 -2.01 0.48 -4.66
C LEU A 62 -1.61 -0.45 -5.79
N VAL A 63 -2.41 -1.47 -6.03
CA VAL A 63 -2.18 -2.45 -7.10
C VAL A 63 -3.17 -2.16 -8.23
N GLU A 64 -2.64 -1.83 -9.39
CA GLU A 64 -3.45 -1.52 -10.57
C GLU A 64 -3.22 -2.58 -11.64
N ASN A 65 -4.30 -3.16 -12.13
CA ASN A 65 -4.25 -4.18 -13.16
C ASN A 65 -5.46 -4.06 -14.06
N LYS A 66 -5.22 -3.89 -15.37
CA LYS A 66 -6.28 -3.80 -16.40
C LYS A 66 -7.34 -2.74 -16.10
N GLY A 67 -6.90 -1.58 -15.62
CA GLY A 67 -7.80 -0.47 -15.33
C GLY A 67 -8.51 -0.54 -13.98
N THR A 68 -8.25 -1.56 -13.20
CA THR A 68 -8.80 -1.73 -11.85
C THR A 68 -7.70 -1.48 -10.82
N GLY A 69 -7.98 -0.65 -9.83
CA GLY A 69 -7.05 -0.37 -8.75
C GLY A 69 -7.62 -0.80 -7.41
N VAL A 70 -6.77 -1.36 -6.55
CA VAL A 70 -7.17 -1.74 -5.20
C VAL A 70 -6.10 -1.31 -4.20
N TYR A 71 -6.53 -0.83 -3.04
CA TYR A 71 -5.63 -0.48 -1.95
C TYR A 71 -5.51 -1.64 -0.97
N ILE A 72 -4.27 -1.99 -0.66
CA ILE A 72 -3.94 -3.01 0.33
C ILE A 72 -3.21 -2.28 1.45
N ALA A 73 -3.87 -2.07 2.57
CA ALA A 73 -3.41 -1.15 3.62
C ALA A 73 -3.09 -1.86 4.93
N ALA A 74 -1.99 -1.41 5.55
CA ALA A 74 -1.61 -1.87 6.88
C ALA A 74 -2.72 -1.56 7.89
N GLY A 75 -2.96 -2.48 8.79
CA GLY A 75 -3.99 -2.35 9.82
C GLY A 75 -5.39 -2.74 9.36
N ARG A 76 -5.67 -2.56 8.08
CA ARG A 76 -6.98 -2.92 7.51
C ARG A 76 -6.91 -4.29 6.83
N ASP A 77 -5.90 -4.50 5.99
CA ASP A 77 -5.82 -5.68 5.13
C ASP A 77 -4.71 -6.65 5.52
N PHE A 78 -3.69 -6.18 6.22
CA PHE A 78 -2.59 -7.02 6.67
C PHE A 78 -1.94 -6.46 7.93
N ASP A 79 -1.31 -7.36 8.69
CA ASP A 79 -0.52 -6.99 9.87
C ASP A 79 0.97 -7.28 9.68
N THR A 80 1.30 -8.22 8.79
CA THR A 80 2.69 -8.59 8.52
C THR A 80 3.04 -8.37 7.06
N VAL A 81 4.34 -8.25 6.79
CA VAL A 81 4.86 -8.08 5.42
C VAL A 81 4.52 -9.31 4.56
N GLU A 82 4.55 -10.50 5.15
CA GLU A 82 4.21 -11.73 4.47
C GLU A 82 2.76 -11.74 4.03
N GLU A 83 1.86 -11.27 4.88
CA GLU A 83 0.44 -11.15 4.55
C GLU A 83 0.22 -10.13 3.43
N ALA A 84 0.95 -9.01 3.48
CA ALA A 84 0.88 -7.99 2.43
C ALA A 84 1.27 -8.58 1.07
N LEU A 85 2.35 -9.35 1.05
CA LEU A 85 2.83 -9.97 -0.18
C LEU A 85 1.83 -10.99 -0.73
N GLU A 86 1.21 -11.78 0.14
CA GLU A 86 0.16 -12.72 -0.28
C GLU A 86 -1.01 -12.00 -0.93
N LYS A 87 -1.42 -10.86 -0.36
CA LYS A 87 -2.49 -10.04 -0.92
C LYS A 87 -2.14 -9.51 -2.31
N VAL A 88 -0.89 -9.06 -2.49
CA VAL A 88 -0.41 -8.59 -3.80
C VAL A 88 -0.45 -9.73 -4.81
N LYS A 89 -0.02 -10.91 -4.41
CA LYS A 89 0.02 -12.09 -5.31
C LYS A 89 -1.35 -12.52 -5.80
N GLU A 90 -2.40 -12.20 -5.07
CA GLU A 90 -3.78 -12.48 -5.52
C GLU A 90 -4.13 -11.74 -6.81
N TYR A 91 -3.40 -10.67 -7.14
CA TYR A 91 -3.64 -9.84 -8.33
C TYR A 91 -2.66 -10.08 -9.47
N LEU A 92 -1.75 -11.04 -9.30
CA LEU A 92 -0.77 -11.37 -10.34
C LEU A 92 -1.34 -12.25 -11.45
#